data_dc1c70938c00c741bba226d5b7bf6dd6
#
_entry.id   dc1c70938c00c741bba226d5b7bf6dd6
#
_cell.length_a   1.000
_cell.length_b   1.000
_cell.length_c   1.000
_cell.angle_alpha   90.00
_cell.angle_beta   90.00
_cell.angle_gamma   90.00
#
_symmetry.space_group_name_H-M   'P 1'
#
loop_
_entity.id
_entity.type
_entity.pdbx_description
1 polymer ?
#
loop_
_entity_poly.entity_id
_entity_poly.type
_entity_poly.pdbx_seq_one_letter_code
_entity_poly.pdbx_strand_id
1 'polypeptide(L)' 'MSNHEHLVVLVHKIMNAEGTEQELDDMLTDVQQALPYAEVSNLIFWDERELTAEQIVEEALQARPIQLPPQS' A
#
# COMPACT_ATOMS: atom_id res chain seq x y z
N MET A 1 -9.48 -13.45 10.66
CA MET A 1 -8.47 -12.44 10.45
C MET A 1 -8.68 -11.76 9.12
N SER A 2 -8.63 -10.45 9.12
CA SER A 2 -8.87 -9.73 7.88
C SER A 2 -7.57 -9.53 7.13
N ASN A 3 -7.65 -9.52 5.81
CA ASN A 3 -6.51 -9.20 4.98
C ASN A 3 -5.99 -7.80 5.27
N HIS A 4 -6.85 -6.94 5.77
CA HIS A 4 -6.49 -5.58 6.11
C HIS A 4 -5.36 -5.56 7.16
N GLU A 5 -5.51 -6.34 8.23
CA GLU A 5 -4.49 -6.38 9.27
C GLU A 5 -3.16 -6.89 8.75
N HIS A 6 -3.22 -7.90 7.91
CA HIS A 6 -2.00 -8.44 7.30
C HIS A 6 -1.29 -7.38 6.46
N LEU A 7 -2.06 -6.65 5.67
CA LEU A 7 -1.50 -5.60 4.83
C LEU A 7 -0.90 -4.48 5.67
N VAL A 8 -1.57 -4.11 6.76
CA VAL A 8 -1.04 -3.07 7.65
C VAL A 8 0.29 -3.51 8.24
N VAL A 9 0.40 -4.77 8.65
CA VAL A 9 1.65 -5.29 9.20
C VAL A 9 2.76 -5.23 8.15
N LEU A 10 2.47 -5.64 6.94
CA LEU A 10 3.47 -5.61 5.87
C LEU A 10 3.93 -4.18 5.58
N VAL A 11 2.98 -3.26 5.46
CA VAL A 11 3.32 -1.86 5.19
C VAL A 11 4.13 -1.28 6.34
N HIS A 12 3.76 -1.60 7.56
CA HIS A 12 4.49 -1.12 8.74
C HIS A 12 5.94 -1.59 8.71
N LYS A 13 6.16 -2.85 8.37
CA LYS A 13 7.51 -3.40 8.27
C LYS A 13 8.31 -2.73 7.17
N ILE A 14 7.68 -2.45 6.04
CA ILE A 14 8.34 -1.76 4.95
C ILE A 14 8.74 -0.35 5.38
N MET A 15 7.85 0.35 6.04
CA MET A 15 8.12 1.71 6.49
C MET A 15 9.27 1.76 7.49
N ASN A 16 9.39 0.74 8.33
CA ASN A 16 10.44 0.66 9.33
C ASN A 16 11.69 -0.03 8.81
N ALA A 17 11.71 -0.42 7.55
CA ALA A 17 12.82 -1.13 6.94
C ALA A 17 13.22 -2.37 7.75
N GLU A 18 12.25 -3.14 8.18
CA GLU A 18 12.48 -4.35 8.97
C GLU A 18 12.74 -5.52 8.04
N GLY A 19 14.02 -5.78 7.79
CA GLY A 19 14.41 -6.89 6.95
C GLY A 19 15.45 -6.47 5.91
N THR A 20 15.86 -7.42 5.10
CA THR A 20 16.80 -7.14 4.01
C THR A 20 16.07 -6.46 2.86
N GLU A 21 16.84 -5.91 1.92
CA GLU A 21 16.25 -5.30 0.74
C GLU A 21 15.35 -6.26 -0.01
N GLN A 22 15.78 -7.51 -0.11
CA GLN A 22 14.97 -8.51 -0.79
C GLN A 22 13.68 -8.79 -0.05
N GLU A 23 13.75 -8.87 1.27
CA GLU A 23 12.55 -9.09 2.08
C GLU A 23 11.58 -7.92 1.94
N LEU A 24 12.11 -6.71 1.96
CA LEU A 24 11.27 -5.52 1.79
C LEU A 24 10.63 -5.49 0.42
N ASP A 25 11.37 -5.85 -0.60
CA ASP A 25 10.85 -5.89 -1.96
C ASP A 25 9.75 -6.95 -2.08
N ASP A 26 9.96 -8.11 -1.47
CA ASP A 26 8.94 -9.16 -1.47
C ASP A 26 7.67 -8.69 -0.76
N MET A 27 7.82 -8.03 0.38
CA MET A 27 6.67 -7.49 1.11
C MET A 27 5.93 -6.44 0.28
N LEU A 28 6.67 -5.58 -0.37
CA LEU A 28 6.06 -4.56 -1.22
C LEU A 28 5.30 -5.21 -2.38
N THR A 29 5.88 -6.23 -2.98
CA THR A 29 5.22 -6.96 -4.06
C THR A 29 3.92 -7.58 -3.58
N ASP A 30 3.95 -8.20 -2.40
CA ASP A 30 2.74 -8.80 -1.83
C ASP A 30 1.64 -7.76 -1.61
N VAL A 31 2.01 -6.61 -1.05
CA VAL A 31 1.03 -5.55 -0.82
C VAL A 31 0.50 -5.02 -2.15
N GLN A 32 1.38 -4.83 -3.11
CA GLN A 32 0.98 -4.31 -4.42
C GLN A 32 0.04 -5.27 -5.14
N GLN A 33 0.28 -6.58 -5.01
CA GLN A 33 -0.60 -7.57 -5.62
C GLN A 33 -1.98 -7.60 -4.95
N ALA A 34 -2.01 -7.37 -3.65
CA ALA A 34 -3.27 -7.31 -2.92
C ALA A 34 -4.06 -6.03 -3.24
N LEU A 35 -3.34 -4.97 -3.59
CA LEU A 35 -3.94 -3.66 -3.85
C LEU A 35 -3.52 -3.16 -5.23
N PRO A 36 -3.94 -3.86 -6.30
CA PRO A 36 -3.42 -3.57 -7.64
C PRO A 36 -3.85 -2.21 -8.21
N TYR A 37 -4.88 -1.61 -7.63
CA TYR A 37 -5.37 -0.33 -8.11
C TYR A 37 -4.72 0.87 -7.42
N ALA A 38 -3.83 0.60 -6.47
CA ALA A 38 -3.19 1.66 -5.71
C ALA A 38 -1.71 1.68 -6.03
N GLU A 39 -1.14 2.88 -6.02
CA GLU A 39 0.30 3.02 -6.15
C GLU A 39 0.90 3.01 -4.76
N VAL A 40 0.98 1.81 -4.19
CA VAL A 40 1.41 1.64 -2.81
C VAL A 40 2.81 2.19 -2.58
N SER A 41 3.71 1.97 -3.52
CA SER A 41 5.07 2.50 -3.38
C SER A 41 5.08 4.01 -3.29
N ASN A 42 4.22 4.70 -4.04
CA ASN A 42 4.12 6.14 -3.93
C ASN A 42 3.60 6.55 -2.56
N LEU A 43 2.61 5.84 -2.04
CA LEU A 43 2.06 6.14 -0.73
C LEU A 43 3.09 5.92 0.38
N ILE A 44 3.93 4.91 0.23
CA ILE A 44 4.92 4.57 1.25
C ILE A 44 6.14 5.48 1.17
N PHE A 45 6.66 5.71 -0.03
CA PHE A 45 7.97 6.34 -0.19
C PHE A 45 7.90 7.80 -0.65
N TRP A 46 6.85 8.19 -1.33
CA TRP A 46 6.81 9.49 -1.98
C TRP A 46 5.72 10.43 -1.48
N ASP A 47 4.83 9.92 -0.62
CA ASP A 47 3.75 10.75 -0.11
C ASP A 47 4.27 11.65 1.01
N GLU A 48 4.01 12.93 0.89
CA GLU A 48 4.49 13.92 1.85
C GLU A 48 3.62 14.03 3.10
N ARG A 49 2.50 13.33 3.14
CA ARG A 49 1.53 13.47 4.22
C ARG A 49 1.89 12.69 5.47
N GLU A 50 3.02 12.01 5.49
CA GLU A 50 3.45 11.23 6.65
C GLU A 50 2.38 10.27 7.14
N LEU A 51 1.85 9.50 6.21
CA LEU A 51 0.79 8.55 6.52
C LEU A 51 1.30 7.42 7.40
N THR A 52 0.43 6.94 8.31
CA THR A 52 0.72 5.72 9.04
C THR A 52 0.44 4.51 8.14
N ALA A 53 0.92 3.34 8.56
CA ALA A 53 0.67 2.12 7.80
C ALA A 53 -0.82 1.89 7.62
N GLU A 54 -1.61 2.12 8.65
CA GLU A 54 -3.06 1.97 8.56
C GLU A 54 -3.66 2.93 7.55
N GLN A 55 -3.20 4.18 7.58
CA GLN A 55 -3.70 5.18 6.63
C GLN A 55 -3.33 4.82 5.20
N ILE A 56 -2.12 4.33 5.00
CA ILE A 56 -1.68 3.91 3.67
C ILE A 56 -2.58 2.80 3.13
N VAL A 57 -2.83 1.79 3.95
CA VAL A 57 -3.68 0.67 3.54
C VAL A 57 -5.11 1.15 3.27
N GLU A 58 -5.65 2.01 4.13
CA GLU A 58 -6.99 2.53 3.92
C GLU A 58 -7.10 3.32 2.64
N GLU A 59 -6.13 4.18 2.36
CA GLU A 59 -6.11 4.93 1.11
C GLU A 59 -6.02 4.01 -0.09
N ALA A 60 -5.18 2.98 0.01
CA ALA A 60 -5.02 2.01 -1.07
C ALA A 60 -6.32 1.24 -1.30
N LEU A 61 -7.01 0.89 -0.24
CA LEU A 61 -8.28 0.17 -0.37
C LEU A 61 -9.38 1.03 -0.97
N GLN A 62 -9.30 2.34 -0.77
CA GLN A 62 -10.25 3.26 -1.37
C GLN A 62 -9.93 3.53 -2.83
N ALA A 63 -8.72 3.25 -3.26
CA ALA A 63 -8.35 3.41 -4.64
C ALA A 63 -9.16 2.42 -5.49
N ARG A 64 -9.64 2.88 -6.61
CA ARG A 64 -10.47 2.06 -7.50
C ARG A 64 -9.87 2.09 -8.89
N PRO A 65 -10.16 1.06 -9.71
CA PRO A 65 -9.75 1.14 -11.09
C PRO A 65 -10.28 2.45 -11.66
N ILE A 66 -9.46 3.07 -12.46
CA ILE A 66 -9.83 4.35 -13.05
C ILE A 66 -11.06 4.13 -13.90
N GLN A 67 -12.17 4.59 -13.40
CA GLN A 67 -13.37 4.65 -14.20
C GLN A 67 -13.51 6.09 -14.62
N LEU A 68 -13.30 6.33 -15.87
CA LEU A 68 -13.52 7.65 -16.37
C LEU A 68 -15.00 7.98 -16.16
N PRO A 69 -15.27 9.13 -15.57
CA PRO A 69 -16.67 9.52 -15.43
C PRO A 69 -17.30 9.58 -16.80
N PRO A 70 -18.57 9.19 -16.88
CA PRO A 70 -19.24 9.29 -18.16
C PRO A 70 -19.15 10.73 -18.66
N GLN A 71 -18.65 10.85 -19.85
CA GLN A 71 -18.55 12.15 -20.45
C GLN A 71 -19.94 12.59 -20.84
N SER A 72 -20.45 13.46 -20.12
CA SER A 72 -21.73 14.05 -20.48
C SER A 72 -21.51 15.45 -20.95
#